data_81831c079fbb58244211bbbdc0dcf62c
#
_entry.id   81831c079fbb58244211bbbdc0dcf62c
#
_cell.length_a   1.000
_cell.length_b   1.000
_cell.length_c   1.000
_cell.angle_alpha   90.00
_cell.angle_beta   90.00
_cell.angle_gamma   90.00
#
_symmetry.space_group_name_H-M   'P 1'
#
loop_
_entity.id
_entity.type
_entity.pdbx_description
1 polymer ?
#
loop_
_entity_poly.entity_id
_entity_poly.type
_entity_poly.pdbx_seq_one_letter_code
_entity_poly.pdbx_strand_id
1 'polypeptide(L)'
;NMAQIKFNSTIINGDNISISKNKVTVDGVDYSYEYDNLKIEITGDVTSLNVVACQSLSVTGNVKDIETTSGDVSVTGDIDGNITTVSGDIEKAGNITGRVETLSGDIECGDIGGSVSTMSGDINAKTVHGGVKM
;
A
#
# COMPACT_ATOMS: atom_id res chain seq x y z
N ASN A 1 -13.63 11.54 3.89
CA ASN A 1 -14.26 10.66 2.90
C ASN A 1 -13.76 9.23 3.07
N MET A 2 -14.68 8.32 3.19
CA MET A 2 -14.36 6.92 3.36
C MET A 2 -14.06 6.25 2.03
N ALA A 3 -13.09 5.35 2.02
CA ALA A 3 -12.83 4.52 0.86
C ALA A 3 -13.88 3.41 0.75
N GLN A 4 -14.06 2.90 -0.44
CA GLN A 4 -14.89 1.75 -0.72
C GLN A 4 -13.99 0.56 -1.03
N ILE A 5 -14.16 -0.52 -0.28
CA ILE A 5 -13.37 -1.74 -0.43
C ILE A 5 -14.27 -2.81 -1.02
N LYS A 6 -13.84 -3.37 -2.15
CA LYS A 6 -14.58 -4.43 -2.84
C LYS A 6 -13.74 -5.69 -2.91
N PHE A 7 -14.29 -6.79 -2.40
CA PHE A 7 -13.70 -8.12 -2.54
C PHE A 7 -14.82 -9.14 -2.65
N ASN A 8 -14.70 -10.05 -3.61
CA ASN A 8 -15.78 -10.95 -4.02
C ASN A 8 -17.01 -10.09 -4.40
N SER A 9 -18.16 -10.37 -3.80
CA SER A 9 -19.38 -9.59 -4.00
C SER A 9 -19.66 -8.65 -2.82
N THR A 10 -18.71 -8.46 -1.94
CA THR A 10 -18.86 -7.67 -0.72
C THR A 10 -18.27 -6.29 -0.93
N ILE A 11 -19.00 -5.26 -0.52
CA ILE A 11 -18.58 -3.87 -0.58
C ILE A 11 -18.68 -3.29 0.82
N ILE A 12 -17.57 -2.70 1.30
CA ILE A 12 -17.47 -2.14 2.65
C ILE A 12 -16.88 -0.74 2.53
N ASN A 13 -17.35 0.19 3.35
CA ASN A 13 -16.78 1.53 3.43
C ASN A 13 -15.94 1.67 4.70
N GLY A 14 -14.80 2.31 4.60
CA GLY A 14 -13.94 2.54 5.75
C GLY A 14 -12.69 3.34 5.42
N ASP A 15 -11.92 3.66 6.46
CA ASP A 15 -10.72 4.49 6.35
C ASP A 15 -9.44 3.72 6.64
N ASN A 16 -9.48 2.80 7.59
CA ASN A 16 -8.31 2.03 8.02
C ASN A 16 -8.48 0.58 7.60
N ILE A 17 -7.56 0.10 6.78
CA ILE A 17 -7.71 -1.20 6.13
C ILE A 17 -6.48 -2.05 6.44
N SER A 18 -6.73 -3.28 6.89
CA SER A 18 -5.68 -4.27 7.12
C SER A 18 -6.05 -5.55 6.38
N ILE A 19 -5.12 -6.07 5.61
CA ILE A 19 -5.34 -7.25 4.78
C ILE A 19 -4.33 -8.33 5.17
N SER A 20 -4.84 -9.47 5.60
CA SER A 20 -4.04 -10.65 5.87
C SER A 20 -4.47 -11.78 4.94
N LYS A 21 -3.89 -12.96 5.11
CA LYS A 21 -4.09 -14.06 4.16
C LYS A 21 -5.56 -14.45 3.97
N ASN A 22 -6.34 -14.46 5.05
CA ASN A 22 -7.73 -14.92 5.01
C ASN A 22 -8.72 -13.88 5.54
N LYS A 23 -8.29 -12.64 5.69
CA LYS A 23 -9.12 -11.68 6.42
C LYS A 23 -8.84 -10.25 5.96
N VAL A 24 -9.91 -9.49 5.78
CA VAL A 24 -9.85 -8.06 5.56
C VAL A 24 -10.47 -7.40 6.81
N THR A 25 -9.72 -6.51 7.43
CA THR A 25 -10.20 -5.76 8.59
C THR A 25 -10.39 -4.30 8.17
N VAL A 26 -11.59 -3.78 8.38
CA VAL A 26 -11.92 -2.40 8.02
C VAL A 26 -12.43 -1.71 9.27
N ASP A 27 -11.72 -0.67 9.71
CA ASP A 27 -12.05 0.10 10.92
C ASP A 27 -12.31 -0.80 12.12
N GLY A 28 -11.49 -1.84 12.28
CA GLY A 28 -11.57 -2.76 13.41
C GLY A 28 -12.56 -3.92 13.25
N VAL A 29 -13.29 -3.98 12.15
CA VAL A 29 -14.25 -5.06 11.90
C VAL A 29 -13.65 -6.07 10.92
N ASP A 30 -13.69 -7.35 11.28
CA ASP A 30 -13.09 -8.41 10.49
C ASP A 30 -14.09 -9.03 9.51
N TYR A 31 -13.62 -9.23 8.28
CA TYR A 31 -14.35 -9.92 7.22
C TYR A 31 -13.46 -11.03 6.69
N SER A 32 -13.89 -12.28 6.80
CA SER A 32 -13.09 -13.41 6.32
C SER A 32 -13.38 -13.75 4.87
N TYR A 33 -12.39 -14.31 4.19
CA TYR A 33 -12.56 -14.83 2.85
C TYR A 33 -11.80 -16.15 2.71
N GLU A 34 -12.23 -16.98 1.77
CA GLU A 34 -11.75 -18.37 1.67
C GLU A 34 -10.73 -18.58 0.54
N TYR A 35 -10.49 -17.62 -0.32
CA TYR A 35 -9.68 -17.82 -1.52
C TYR A 35 -8.30 -17.18 -1.40
N ASP A 36 -7.25 -17.94 -1.72
CA ASP A 36 -5.87 -17.45 -1.69
C ASP A 36 -5.58 -16.42 -2.78
N ASN A 37 -6.37 -16.43 -3.86
CA ASN A 37 -6.15 -15.58 -5.03
C ASN A 37 -7.17 -14.43 -5.09
N LEU A 38 -7.49 -13.87 -3.98
CA LEU A 38 -8.48 -12.82 -3.90
C LEU A 38 -7.95 -11.51 -4.46
N LYS A 39 -8.69 -10.92 -5.37
CA LYS A 39 -8.43 -9.58 -5.86
C LYS A 39 -9.21 -8.59 -5.02
N ILE A 40 -8.51 -7.63 -4.45
CA ILE A 40 -9.12 -6.59 -3.62
C ILE A 40 -8.99 -5.26 -4.34
N GLU A 41 -10.10 -4.54 -4.50
CA GLU A 41 -10.14 -3.23 -5.13
C GLU A 41 -10.58 -2.20 -4.11
N ILE A 42 -9.82 -1.13 -3.98
CA ILE A 42 -10.14 -0.03 -3.08
C ILE A 42 -10.30 1.24 -3.91
N THR A 43 -11.41 1.94 -3.73
CA THR A 43 -11.69 3.19 -4.42
C THR A 43 -11.93 4.29 -3.38
N GLY A 44 -11.23 5.41 -3.52
CA GLY A 44 -11.32 6.53 -2.60
C GLY A 44 -10.07 6.68 -1.76
N ASP A 45 -10.12 7.56 -0.77
CA ASP A 45 -8.96 7.88 0.03
C ASP A 45 -8.88 6.98 1.27
N VAL A 46 -7.68 6.46 1.53
CA VAL A 46 -7.41 5.53 2.62
C VAL A 46 -6.50 6.21 3.63
N THR A 47 -6.90 6.21 4.90
CA THR A 47 -6.07 6.77 5.97
C THR A 47 -4.90 5.86 6.30
N SER A 48 -5.13 4.56 6.38
CA SER A 48 -4.10 3.60 6.74
C SER A 48 -4.33 2.30 6.00
N LEU A 49 -3.29 1.81 5.33
CA LEU A 49 -3.35 0.54 4.60
C LEU A 49 -2.22 -0.36 5.08
N ASN A 50 -2.57 -1.47 5.71
CA ASN A 50 -1.63 -2.47 6.17
C ASN A 50 -1.89 -3.78 5.44
N VAL A 51 -0.89 -4.26 4.71
CA VAL A 51 -1.02 -5.49 3.92
C VAL A 51 0.00 -6.51 4.42
N VAL A 52 -0.47 -7.52 5.13
CA VAL A 52 0.39 -8.61 5.57
C VAL A 52 0.65 -9.57 4.42
N ALA A 53 -0.41 -9.99 3.75
CA ALA A 53 -0.30 -10.88 2.59
C ALA A 53 -1.52 -10.68 1.69
N CYS A 54 -1.25 -10.47 0.40
CA CYS A 54 -2.31 -10.33 -0.59
C CYS A 54 -1.71 -10.58 -1.96
N GLN A 55 -2.39 -11.32 -2.81
CA GLN A 55 -1.85 -11.60 -4.14
C GLN A 55 -1.99 -10.41 -5.07
N SER A 56 -3.10 -9.69 -4.97
CA SER A 56 -3.32 -8.53 -5.82
C SER A 56 -4.20 -7.51 -5.10
N LEU A 57 -3.67 -6.33 -4.89
CA LEU A 57 -4.38 -5.23 -4.27
C LEU A 57 -4.24 -4.00 -5.15
N SER A 58 -5.36 -3.41 -5.52
CA SER A 58 -5.39 -2.21 -6.34
C SER A 58 -6.11 -1.09 -5.58
N VAL A 59 -5.47 0.07 -5.49
CA VAL A 59 -6.04 1.25 -4.85
C VAL A 59 -6.17 2.37 -5.87
N THR A 60 -7.40 2.84 -6.07
CA THR A 60 -7.70 3.98 -6.92
C THR A 60 -8.07 5.16 -6.02
N GLY A 61 -7.11 6.03 -5.76
CA GLY A 61 -7.27 7.15 -4.84
C GLY A 61 -5.97 7.41 -4.11
N ASN A 62 -6.02 8.25 -3.10
CA ASN A 62 -4.85 8.61 -2.32
C ASN A 62 -4.79 7.79 -1.05
N VAL A 63 -3.57 7.47 -0.61
CA VAL A 63 -3.33 6.72 0.62
C VAL A 63 -2.45 7.56 1.52
N LYS A 64 -2.77 7.64 2.81
CA LYS A 64 -1.93 8.37 3.73
C LYS A 64 -0.67 7.59 4.11
N ASP A 65 -0.84 6.41 4.67
CA ASP A 65 0.29 5.56 5.06
C ASP A 65 0.09 4.14 4.54
N ILE A 66 1.18 3.55 4.04
CA ILE A 66 1.17 2.17 3.57
C ILE A 66 2.24 1.37 4.33
N GLU A 67 1.84 0.22 4.83
CA GLU A 67 2.74 -0.76 5.41
C GLU A 67 2.42 -2.12 4.79
N THR A 68 3.42 -2.75 4.17
CA THR A 68 3.21 -4.08 3.60
C THR A 68 4.32 -5.03 4.01
N THR A 69 3.96 -6.27 4.31
CA THR A 69 4.93 -7.31 4.65
C THR A 69 5.28 -8.13 3.41
N SER A 70 4.31 -8.73 2.74
CA SER A 70 4.59 -9.56 1.57
C SER A 70 3.58 -9.39 0.45
N GLY A 71 2.60 -8.52 0.58
CA GLY A 71 1.62 -8.27 -0.46
C GLY A 71 2.08 -7.20 -1.43
N ASP A 72 1.72 -7.33 -2.68
CA ASP A 72 2.01 -6.33 -3.70
C ASP A 72 0.84 -5.37 -3.81
N VAL A 73 1.15 -4.08 -3.90
CA VAL A 73 0.14 -3.03 -3.92
C VAL A 73 0.34 -2.12 -5.12
N SER A 74 -0.72 -1.89 -5.87
CA SER A 74 -0.73 -0.93 -6.96
C SER A 74 -1.58 0.28 -6.54
N VAL A 75 -1.01 1.47 -6.59
CA VAL A 75 -1.70 2.70 -6.18
C VAL A 75 -1.70 3.67 -7.35
N THR A 76 -2.89 4.14 -7.75
CA THR A 76 -2.98 5.11 -8.85
C THR A 76 -2.88 6.56 -8.38
N GLY A 77 -3.14 6.83 -7.11
CA GLY A 77 -3.05 8.17 -6.54
C GLY A 77 -1.73 8.43 -5.85
N ASP A 78 -1.71 9.46 -5.04
CA ASP A 78 -0.52 9.87 -4.29
C ASP A 78 -0.55 9.26 -2.89
N ILE A 79 0.63 9.18 -2.29
CA ILE A 79 0.79 8.73 -0.91
C ILE A 79 1.22 9.92 -0.08
N ASP A 80 0.32 10.39 0.79
CA ASP A 80 0.52 11.57 1.61
C ASP A 80 1.01 11.19 3.00
N GLY A 81 2.06 10.40 3.04
CA GLY A 81 2.67 9.89 4.27
C GLY A 81 3.84 9.01 3.93
N ASN A 82 4.02 7.95 4.68
CA ASN A 82 5.19 7.08 4.59
C ASN A 82 4.84 5.73 4.00
N ILE A 83 5.85 5.12 3.37
CA ILE A 83 5.77 3.73 2.92
C ILE A 83 6.80 2.91 3.68
N THR A 84 6.36 1.79 4.23
CA THR A 84 7.24 0.79 4.84
C THR A 84 6.91 -0.57 4.25
N THR A 85 7.89 -1.25 3.70
CA THR A 85 7.68 -2.60 3.18
C THR A 85 8.82 -3.52 3.58
N VAL A 86 8.51 -4.79 3.84
CA VAL A 86 9.52 -5.81 4.10
C VAL A 86 9.92 -6.47 2.79
N SER A 87 8.99 -7.16 2.13
CA SER A 87 9.26 -7.83 0.86
C SER A 87 8.15 -7.63 -0.18
N GLY A 88 7.10 -6.90 0.16
CA GLY A 88 6.06 -6.56 -0.80
C GLY A 88 6.48 -5.42 -1.71
N ASP A 89 5.97 -5.39 -2.92
CA ASP A 89 6.28 -4.37 -3.90
C ASP A 89 5.18 -3.33 -3.96
N ILE A 90 5.58 -2.08 -4.20
CA ILE A 90 4.64 -0.99 -4.47
C ILE A 90 4.79 -0.61 -5.94
N GLU A 91 3.73 -0.77 -6.71
CA GLU A 91 3.75 -0.51 -8.14
C GLU A 91 2.97 0.76 -8.48
N LYS A 92 3.54 1.57 -9.34
CA LYS A 92 2.89 2.71 -9.98
C LYS A 92 2.27 3.71 -9.00
N ALA A 93 2.87 3.90 -7.84
CA ALA A 93 2.42 4.95 -6.94
C ALA A 93 2.68 6.33 -7.57
N GLY A 94 1.87 7.31 -7.22
CA GLY A 94 2.12 8.70 -7.56
C GLY A 94 3.24 9.29 -6.72
N ASN A 95 3.09 10.53 -6.32
CA ASN A 95 4.11 11.18 -5.48
C ASN A 95 3.95 10.75 -4.03
N ILE A 96 5.07 10.65 -3.34
CA ILE A 96 5.11 10.27 -1.93
C ILE A 96 5.66 11.45 -1.15
N THR A 97 4.89 11.99 -0.21
CA THR A 97 5.33 13.17 0.55
C THR A 97 6.29 12.83 1.67
N GLY A 98 6.16 11.64 2.24
CA GLY A 98 6.98 11.21 3.36
C GLY A 98 8.20 10.42 2.94
N ARG A 99 8.61 9.50 3.80
CA ARG A 99 9.80 8.68 3.55
C ARG A 99 9.40 7.29 3.09
N VAL A 100 10.35 6.64 2.44
CA VAL A 100 10.19 5.29 1.91
C VAL A 100 11.24 4.39 2.56
N GLU A 101 10.79 3.31 3.19
CA GLU A 101 11.67 2.31 3.77
C GLU A 101 11.30 0.93 3.24
N THR A 102 12.28 0.21 2.73
CA THR A 102 12.06 -1.17 2.30
C THR A 102 13.26 -2.04 2.70
N LEU A 103 12.98 -3.28 3.06
CA LEU A 103 14.03 -4.26 3.31
C LEU A 103 14.46 -4.91 1.99
N SER A 104 13.54 -5.52 1.26
CA SER A 104 13.83 -6.16 -0.01
C SER A 104 12.74 -5.96 -1.08
N GLY A 105 11.68 -5.23 -0.77
CA GLY A 105 10.63 -4.91 -1.74
C GLY A 105 11.06 -3.84 -2.72
N ASP A 106 10.49 -3.87 -3.91
CA ASP A 106 10.76 -2.88 -4.94
C ASP A 106 9.65 -1.84 -4.94
N ILE A 107 10.02 -0.59 -5.21
CA ILE A 107 9.06 0.51 -5.22
C ILE A 107 9.21 1.31 -6.51
N GLU A 108 8.09 1.50 -7.21
CA GLU A 108 8.02 2.36 -8.39
C GLU A 108 7.03 3.50 -8.11
N CYS A 109 7.48 4.73 -8.23
CA CYS A 109 6.67 5.89 -7.87
C CYS A 109 7.13 7.15 -8.59
N GLY A 110 6.43 8.25 -8.32
CA GLY A 110 6.82 9.60 -8.76
C GLY A 110 7.88 10.19 -7.84
N ASP A 111 7.68 11.43 -7.42
CA ASP A 111 8.62 12.14 -6.56
C ASP A 111 8.48 11.69 -5.10
N ILE A 112 9.60 11.59 -4.41
CA ILE A 112 9.63 11.29 -2.98
C ILE A 112 10.08 12.54 -2.23
N GLY A 113 9.23 13.05 -1.34
CA GLY A 113 9.53 14.26 -0.57
C GLY A 113 10.50 14.03 0.57
N GLY A 114 10.47 12.87 1.19
CA GLY A 114 11.34 12.52 2.30
C GLY A 114 12.56 11.73 1.85
N SER A 115 13.10 10.94 2.77
CA SER A 115 14.27 10.11 2.51
C SER A 115 13.88 8.71 2.06
N VAL A 116 14.85 8.01 1.48
CA VAL A 116 14.70 6.63 1.02
C VAL A 116 15.75 5.77 1.71
N SER A 117 15.32 4.62 2.21
CA SER A 117 16.22 3.63 2.80
C SER A 117 15.84 2.24 2.29
N THR A 118 16.82 1.51 1.78
CA THR A 118 16.62 0.13 1.34
C THR A 118 17.85 -0.70 1.66
N MET A 119 17.65 -1.99 1.99
CA MET A 119 18.77 -2.91 2.14
C MET A 119 19.10 -3.60 0.83
N SER A 120 18.12 -4.14 0.13
CA SER A 120 18.38 -4.87 -1.11
C SER A 120 17.28 -4.66 -2.18
N GLY A 121 16.25 -3.90 -1.89
CA GLY A 121 15.21 -3.59 -2.87
C GLY A 121 15.63 -2.48 -3.81
N ASP A 122 14.96 -2.38 -4.93
CA ASP A 122 15.16 -1.34 -5.91
C ASP A 122 14.11 -0.25 -5.75
N ILE A 123 14.55 1.00 -5.81
CA ILE A 123 13.65 2.16 -5.76
C ILE A 123 13.75 2.87 -7.10
N ASN A 124 12.66 2.92 -7.83
CA ASN A 124 12.56 3.64 -9.08
C ASN A 124 11.64 4.83 -8.89
N ALA A 125 12.22 5.99 -8.65
CA ALA A 125 11.50 7.23 -8.42
C ALA A 125 11.97 8.29 -9.40
N LYS A 126 11.14 9.29 -9.67
CA LYS A 126 11.54 10.42 -10.51
C LYS A 126 12.59 11.25 -9.81
N THR A 127 12.31 11.72 -8.62
CA THR A 127 13.25 12.50 -7.80
C THR A 127 13.08 12.10 -6.34
N VAL A 128 14.16 12.28 -5.58
CA VAL A 128 14.15 12.07 -4.13
C VAL A 128 14.69 13.35 -3.51
N HIS A 129 13.88 14.01 -2.69
CA HIS A 129 14.27 15.28 -2.07
C HIS A 129 15.07 15.09 -0.78
N GLY A 130 14.85 13.99 -0.07
CA GLY A 130 15.62 13.66 1.12
C GLY A 130 16.87 12.86 0.78
N GLY A 131 17.52 12.30 1.78
CA GLY A 131 18.69 11.45 1.58
C GLY A 131 18.34 10.06 1.06
N VAL A 132 19.28 9.42 0.40
CA VAL A 132 19.13 8.04 -0.06
C VAL A 132 20.16 7.18 0.68
N LYS A 133 19.66 6.12 1.32
CA LYS A 133 20.51 5.17 2.05
C LYS A 133 20.25 3.77 1.49
N MET A 134 21.31 3.16 1.03
CA MET A 134 21.22 1.83 0.40
C MET A 134 22.23 0.88 1.03
#